data_0b24e6190e87db087191b3915f3aa52b
#
_entry.id   0b24e6190e87db087191b3915f3aa52b
#
_cell.length_a   1.000
_cell.length_b   1.000
_cell.length_c   1.000
_cell.angle_alpha   90.00
_cell.angle_beta   90.00
_cell.angle_gamma   90.00
#
_symmetry.space_group_name_H-M   'P 1'
#
loop_
_entity.id
_entity.type
_entity.pdbx_description
1 polymer ?
#
loop_
_entity_poly.entity_id
_entity_poly.type
_entity_poly.pdbx_seq_one_letter_code
_entity_poly.pdbx_strand_id
1 'polypeptide(L)'
;MFGHFYHEIFRKTIVAFGNVFNNIEIHHTNSSDDTVSIIKVPLAYGPIQKFLARIEQDPSGKKPVKITLPRMSFEFTGLTYDSARKVSTTQTFIAGSGKKVYMPVPYNMQFELNIISKLNDDALQIVEQILPYFQPSFNLTVNLVEPINEKKDIPIVLDGVTFTDDYEGDYTTRRSLVYTLRFTAKTYLFGPVPTSSSGVIKRVTLDYMSGVDTKKREVRYSVTPRALKDYDNDATTTLASDVDEISKYIVVGDATTISSGTRIYINSEQMYVESKDGNKLVVVRGYEGTPSEGHVSGSSVNLITEADDDLVSFGDDFGFNDELTFYQDFREYSPSQNSDL
;
A
#
# COMPACT_ATOMS: atom_id res chain seq x y z
N MET A 1 12.67 23.94 2.70
CA MET A 1 12.82 22.93 1.63
C MET A 1 12.75 21.53 2.19
N PHE A 2 13.28 21.23 3.39
CA PHE A 2 13.19 19.93 4.05
C PHE A 2 12.20 19.99 5.22
N GLY A 3 10.91 19.71 4.94
CA GLY A 3 9.93 19.45 5.99
C GLY A 3 10.15 18.07 6.59
N HIS A 4 9.71 17.84 7.83
CA HIS A 4 9.76 16.54 8.45
C HIS A 4 8.78 15.57 7.76
N PHE A 5 9.29 14.42 7.29
CA PHE A 5 8.48 13.29 6.89
C PHE A 5 9.24 11.99 7.21
N TYR A 6 8.51 10.93 7.51
CA TYR A 6 9.09 9.64 7.84
C TYR A 6 8.12 8.51 7.47
N HIS A 7 8.50 7.69 6.50
CA HIS A 7 7.68 6.58 5.99
C HIS A 7 8.10 5.21 6.55
N GLU A 8 9.11 5.18 7.42
CA GLU A 8 9.68 3.96 8.02
C GLU A 8 10.24 2.93 7.01
N ILE A 9 10.56 3.34 5.79
CA ILE A 9 10.97 2.44 4.70
C ILE A 9 12.16 1.58 5.11
N PHE A 10 13.20 2.18 5.67
CA PHE A 10 14.37 1.44 6.16
C PHE A 10 13.99 0.42 7.21
N ARG A 11 13.25 0.84 8.22
CA ARG A 11 12.79 -0.04 9.31
C ARG A 11 11.96 -1.22 8.79
N LYS A 12 10.99 -0.94 7.91
CA LYS A 12 10.14 -1.97 7.29
C LYS A 12 10.97 -2.97 6.49
N THR A 13 11.93 -2.48 5.70
CA THR A 13 12.82 -3.33 4.89
C THR A 13 13.74 -4.19 5.76
N ILE A 14 14.31 -3.63 6.84
CA ILE A 14 15.15 -4.38 7.79
C ILE A 14 14.34 -5.48 8.49
N VAL A 15 13.15 -5.16 8.96
CA VAL A 15 12.26 -6.14 9.60
C VAL A 15 11.83 -7.24 8.63
N ALA A 16 11.47 -6.86 7.39
CA ALA A 16 11.09 -7.79 6.35
C ALA A 16 12.24 -8.74 6.00
N PHE A 17 13.47 -8.22 5.87
CA PHE A 17 14.67 -9.02 5.66
C PHE A 17 14.90 -10.04 6.79
N GLY A 18 14.81 -9.61 8.04
CA GLY A 18 14.99 -10.51 9.19
C GLY A 18 13.92 -11.62 9.24
N ASN A 19 12.69 -11.31 8.85
CA ASN A 19 11.61 -12.30 8.86
C ASN A 19 11.82 -13.45 7.89
N VAL A 20 12.59 -13.26 6.80
CA VAL A 20 12.92 -14.34 5.84
C VAL A 20 13.67 -15.47 6.52
N PHE A 21 14.54 -15.16 7.47
CA PHE A 21 15.45 -16.12 8.10
C PHE A 21 15.02 -16.55 9.50
N ASN A 22 13.86 -16.13 9.98
CA ASN A 22 13.45 -16.33 11.38
C ASN A 22 13.00 -17.76 11.71
N ASN A 23 12.77 -18.62 10.73
CA ASN A 23 12.23 -19.97 10.94
C ASN A 23 13.19 -21.10 10.53
N ILE A 24 14.49 -20.85 10.55
CA ILE A 24 15.49 -21.85 10.25
C ILE A 24 15.67 -22.79 11.44
N GLU A 25 15.65 -24.09 11.17
CA GLU A 25 15.81 -25.15 12.17
C GLU A 25 16.89 -26.13 11.72
N ILE A 26 17.63 -26.68 12.68
CA ILE A 26 18.60 -27.75 12.45
C ILE A 26 18.11 -29.05 13.11
N HIS A 27 18.38 -30.16 12.45
CA HIS A 27 18.01 -31.49 12.92
C HIS A 27 19.27 -32.28 13.21
N HIS A 28 19.38 -32.79 14.42
CA HIS A 28 20.43 -33.77 14.76
C HIS A 28 19.85 -35.17 14.65
N THR A 29 20.51 -36.02 13.87
CA THR A 29 20.13 -37.43 13.67
C THR A 29 21.06 -38.37 14.41
N ASN A 30 20.55 -39.55 14.77
CA ASN A 30 21.34 -40.66 15.34
C ASN A 30 21.95 -41.47 14.21
N SER A 31 22.86 -42.40 14.55
CA SER A 31 23.44 -43.35 13.62
C SER A 31 22.46 -44.27 12.88
N SER A 32 21.19 -44.29 13.33
CA SER A 32 20.05 -44.97 12.67
C SER A 32 19.18 -44.04 11.82
N ASP A 33 19.61 -42.82 11.56
CA ASP A 33 18.90 -41.81 10.79
C ASP A 33 17.62 -41.28 11.46
N ASP A 34 17.39 -41.60 12.75
CA ASP A 34 16.26 -41.05 13.52
C ASP A 34 16.60 -39.66 14.05
N THR A 35 15.66 -38.72 13.91
CA THR A 35 15.81 -37.35 14.44
C THR A 35 15.78 -37.38 15.97
N VAL A 36 16.86 -37.01 16.61
CA VAL A 36 17.01 -36.98 18.08
C VAL A 36 16.65 -35.63 18.66
N SER A 37 16.97 -34.55 17.96
CA SER A 37 16.61 -33.20 18.41
C SER A 37 16.42 -32.24 17.24
N ILE A 38 15.47 -31.30 17.43
CA ILE A 38 15.23 -30.19 16.51
C ILE A 38 15.54 -28.91 17.27
N ILE A 39 16.40 -28.08 16.72
CA ILE A 39 16.82 -26.82 17.34
C ILE A 39 16.48 -25.66 16.41
N LYS A 40 15.61 -24.75 16.85
CA LYS A 40 15.37 -23.50 16.14
C LYS A 40 16.57 -22.57 16.33
N VAL A 41 17.13 -22.09 15.21
CA VAL A 41 18.29 -21.20 15.23
C VAL A 41 17.86 -19.77 15.55
N PRO A 42 18.31 -19.18 16.67
CA PRO A 42 17.92 -17.83 17.03
C PRO A 42 18.57 -16.81 16.10
N LEU A 43 17.75 -15.85 15.62
CA LEU A 43 18.18 -14.73 14.80
C LEU A 43 18.13 -13.42 15.61
N ALA A 44 19.13 -12.57 15.47
CA ALA A 44 19.14 -11.25 16.10
C ALA A 44 19.72 -10.19 15.18
N TYR A 45 19.19 -8.94 15.31
CA TYR A 45 19.73 -7.78 14.62
C TYR A 45 20.93 -7.22 15.38
N GLY A 46 22.05 -7.08 14.71
CA GLY A 46 23.27 -6.46 15.21
C GLY A 46 24.56 -7.03 14.61
N PRO A 47 25.66 -6.28 14.76
CA PRO A 47 26.95 -6.67 14.23
C PRO A 47 27.47 -7.97 14.86
N ILE A 48 28.17 -8.75 14.08
CA ILE A 48 28.73 -10.03 14.51
C ILE A 48 29.66 -9.87 15.71
N GLN A 49 30.44 -8.78 15.78
CA GLN A 49 31.39 -8.52 16.87
C GLN A 49 30.70 -8.48 18.24
N LYS A 50 29.45 -8.01 18.30
CA LYS A 50 28.67 -7.99 19.54
C LYS A 50 28.42 -9.40 20.08
N PHE A 51 28.27 -10.36 19.19
CA PHE A 51 27.99 -11.76 19.55
C PHE A 51 29.30 -12.50 19.84
N LEU A 52 30.36 -12.28 19.05
CA LEU A 52 31.69 -12.83 19.31
C LEU A 52 32.24 -12.35 20.67
N ALA A 53 32.18 -11.06 20.98
CA ALA A 53 32.59 -10.53 22.26
C ALA A 53 31.86 -11.16 23.47
N ARG A 54 30.60 -11.59 23.27
CA ARG A 54 29.84 -12.29 24.32
C ARG A 54 30.23 -13.76 24.46
N ILE A 55 30.75 -14.38 23.40
CA ILE A 55 31.30 -15.75 23.46
C ILE A 55 32.63 -15.74 24.23
N GLU A 56 33.41 -14.63 24.10
CA GLU A 56 34.71 -14.43 24.74
C GLU A 56 34.59 -14.04 26.23
N GLN A 57 33.46 -13.55 26.70
CA GLN A 57 33.29 -13.17 28.11
C GLN A 57 33.46 -14.37 29.02
N ASP A 58 34.51 -14.30 29.85
CA ASP A 58 34.84 -15.30 30.84
C ASP A 58 33.64 -15.58 31.76
N PRO A 59 33.32 -16.85 32.02
CA PRO A 59 32.21 -17.25 32.94
C PRO A 59 32.44 -16.92 34.41
N SER A 60 33.58 -16.37 34.82
CA SER A 60 33.88 -15.95 36.18
C SER A 60 33.14 -14.70 36.65
N GLY A 61 32.43 -13.97 35.78
CA GLY A 61 31.56 -12.85 36.15
C GLY A 61 30.27 -13.30 36.81
N LYS A 62 29.75 -12.53 37.77
CA LYS A 62 28.58 -12.83 38.62
C LYS A 62 27.26 -13.14 37.87
N LYS A 63 27.20 -13.05 36.53
CA LYS A 63 26.08 -13.51 35.69
C LYS A 63 26.63 -13.97 34.32
N PRO A 64 27.03 -15.23 34.14
CA PRO A 64 27.44 -15.75 32.84
C PRO A 64 26.22 -15.80 31.91
N VAL A 65 26.15 -14.92 30.93
CA VAL A 65 25.16 -15.02 29.82
C VAL A 65 25.72 -16.00 28.82
N LYS A 66 25.38 -17.28 28.92
CA LYS A 66 25.72 -18.28 27.90
C LYS A 66 24.96 -17.97 26.63
N ILE A 67 25.71 -17.73 25.56
CA ILE A 67 25.13 -17.68 24.21
C ILE A 67 25.03 -19.11 23.70
N THR A 68 23.83 -19.53 23.31
CA THR A 68 23.62 -20.80 22.62
C THR A 68 24.06 -20.68 21.17
N LEU A 69 24.85 -21.62 20.71
CA LEU A 69 25.20 -21.82 19.32
C LEU A 69 24.52 -23.12 18.81
N PRO A 70 24.12 -23.19 17.53
CA PRO A 70 24.28 -22.19 16.47
C PRO A 70 23.37 -20.97 16.62
N ARG A 71 23.79 -19.85 16.02
CA ARG A 71 23.07 -18.58 16.06
C ARG A 71 23.27 -17.81 14.77
N MET A 72 22.28 -17.03 14.41
CA MET A 72 22.38 -16.07 13.29
C MET A 72 22.29 -14.63 13.80
N SER A 73 23.03 -13.75 13.14
CA SER A 73 22.91 -12.30 13.30
C SER A 73 22.87 -11.64 11.94
N PHE A 74 22.13 -10.56 11.82
CA PHE A 74 22.14 -9.77 10.59
C PHE A 74 22.23 -8.29 10.90
N GLU A 75 22.82 -7.55 9.98
CA GLU A 75 22.94 -6.12 10.09
C GLU A 75 22.80 -5.44 8.73
N PHE A 76 22.36 -4.19 8.77
CA PHE A 76 22.38 -3.29 7.63
C PHE A 76 23.77 -2.63 7.57
N THR A 77 24.50 -2.85 6.48
CA THR A 77 25.91 -2.45 6.36
C THR A 77 26.11 -1.22 5.48
N GLY A 78 25.22 -0.95 4.54
CA GLY A 78 25.39 0.17 3.64
C GLY A 78 24.22 0.50 2.76
N LEU A 79 24.25 1.70 2.17
CA LEU A 79 23.26 2.22 1.25
C LEU A 79 23.96 2.79 0.02
N THR A 80 23.57 2.37 -1.16
CA THR A 80 24.11 2.87 -2.42
C THR A 80 22.98 3.29 -3.37
N TYR A 81 23.15 4.42 -4.06
CA TYR A 81 22.22 4.86 -5.09
C TYR A 81 22.32 3.96 -6.32
N ASP A 82 21.18 3.55 -6.86
CA ASP A 82 21.12 2.73 -8.07
C ASP A 82 20.86 3.59 -9.32
N SER A 83 21.92 3.94 -10.01
CA SER A 83 21.85 4.77 -11.21
C SER A 83 21.19 4.06 -12.40
N ALA A 84 21.21 2.74 -12.44
CA ALA A 84 20.62 1.96 -13.53
C ALA A 84 19.07 2.02 -13.52
N ARG A 85 18.48 2.14 -12.33
CA ARG A 85 17.03 2.26 -12.15
C ARG A 85 16.56 3.72 -12.03
N LYS A 86 17.40 4.69 -12.36
CA LYS A 86 17.08 6.13 -12.25
C LYS A 86 15.83 6.47 -13.08
N VAL A 87 14.90 7.16 -12.45
CA VAL A 87 13.72 7.75 -13.08
C VAL A 87 13.88 9.28 -13.13
N SER A 88 13.18 9.95 -14.05
CA SER A 88 13.19 11.41 -14.15
C SER A 88 12.73 12.05 -12.84
N THR A 89 13.43 13.10 -12.40
CA THR A 89 13.11 13.83 -11.16
C THR A 89 11.80 14.61 -11.21
N THR A 90 11.30 14.90 -12.41
CA THR A 90 10.05 15.64 -12.63
C THR A 90 8.85 14.71 -12.83
N GLN A 91 9.09 13.42 -13.00
CA GLN A 91 8.02 12.45 -13.23
C GLN A 91 7.24 12.18 -11.95
N THR A 92 5.92 12.17 -12.09
CA THR A 92 4.98 11.89 -11.00
C THR A 92 4.03 10.77 -11.41
N PHE A 93 3.46 10.09 -10.45
CA PHE A 93 2.39 9.12 -10.66
C PHE A 93 1.22 9.43 -9.70
N ILE A 94 0.05 8.92 -10.04
CA ILE A 94 -1.12 9.01 -9.17
C ILE A 94 -1.20 7.69 -8.41
N ALA A 95 -1.10 7.77 -7.09
CA ALA A 95 -1.25 6.62 -6.20
C ALA A 95 -2.72 6.17 -6.14
N GLY A 96 -2.96 4.94 -5.67
CA GLY A 96 -4.32 4.40 -5.51
C GLY A 96 -5.24 5.24 -4.60
N SER A 97 -4.67 6.12 -3.78
CA SER A 97 -5.39 7.12 -2.96
C SER A 97 -5.73 8.42 -3.71
N GLY A 98 -5.54 8.49 -5.03
CA GLY A 98 -5.74 9.71 -5.83
C GLY A 98 -4.68 10.81 -5.64
N LYS A 99 -3.70 10.61 -4.77
CA LYS A 99 -2.64 11.60 -4.52
C LYS A 99 -1.55 11.54 -5.57
N LYS A 100 -1.16 12.70 -6.07
CA LYS A 100 -0.05 12.83 -7.00
C LYS A 100 1.28 12.84 -6.24
N VAL A 101 2.12 11.85 -6.50
CA VAL A 101 3.41 11.65 -5.80
C VAL A 101 4.54 11.63 -6.80
N TYR A 102 5.70 12.18 -6.42
CA TYR A 102 6.91 12.05 -7.24
C TYR A 102 7.40 10.61 -7.27
N MET A 103 7.97 10.22 -8.42
CA MET A 103 8.55 8.89 -8.55
C MET A 103 9.62 8.66 -7.50
N PRO A 104 9.65 7.46 -6.90
CA PRO A 104 10.60 7.14 -5.84
C PRO A 104 12.01 7.00 -6.36
N VAL A 105 12.96 7.30 -5.50
CA VAL A 105 14.39 7.21 -5.80
C VAL A 105 14.88 5.79 -5.50
N PRO A 106 15.54 5.10 -6.45
CA PRO A 106 16.04 3.74 -6.25
C PRO A 106 17.32 3.73 -5.44
N TYR A 107 17.35 2.89 -4.41
CA TYR A 107 18.53 2.63 -3.59
C TYR A 107 18.72 1.13 -3.37
N ASN A 108 19.95 0.72 -3.25
CA ASN A 108 20.37 -0.61 -2.88
C ASN A 108 20.79 -0.60 -1.40
N MET A 109 20.08 -1.37 -0.58
CA MET A 109 20.41 -1.59 0.83
C MET A 109 21.27 -2.86 0.94
N GLN A 110 22.43 -2.74 1.57
CA GLN A 110 23.36 -3.86 1.76
C GLN A 110 23.13 -4.46 3.15
N PHE A 111 23.05 -5.79 3.19
CA PHE A 111 22.87 -6.56 4.41
C PHE A 111 23.95 -7.66 4.52
N GLU A 112 24.36 -7.92 5.73
CA GLU A 112 25.16 -9.10 6.06
C GLU A 112 24.37 -9.99 7.01
N LEU A 113 24.27 -11.28 6.68
CA LEU A 113 23.75 -12.33 7.55
C LEU A 113 24.92 -13.21 7.97
N ASN A 114 25.19 -13.26 9.26
CA ASN A 114 26.28 -14.04 9.84
C ASN A 114 25.68 -15.24 10.58
N ILE A 115 26.18 -16.43 10.24
CA ILE A 115 25.84 -17.71 10.87
C ILE A 115 27.03 -18.11 11.72
N ILE A 116 26.83 -18.27 13.01
CA ILE A 116 27.88 -18.62 13.97
C ILE A 116 27.56 -20.00 14.54
N SER A 117 28.47 -20.97 14.36
CA SER A 117 28.34 -22.34 14.85
C SER A 117 29.65 -22.88 15.42
N LYS A 118 29.58 -23.92 16.22
CA LYS A 118 30.73 -24.74 16.64
C LYS A 118 30.95 -25.94 15.73
N LEU A 119 29.87 -26.53 15.24
CA LEU A 119 29.87 -27.69 14.39
C LEU A 119 29.69 -27.25 12.93
N ASN A 120 30.46 -27.85 12.04
CA ASN A 120 30.38 -27.57 10.62
C ASN A 120 29.05 -28.05 10.02
N ASP A 121 28.56 -29.21 10.47
CA ASP A 121 27.32 -29.79 10.00
C ASP A 121 26.10 -28.89 10.29
N ASP A 122 26.07 -28.29 11.46
CA ASP A 122 25.02 -27.32 11.83
C ASP A 122 25.04 -26.10 10.90
N ALA A 123 26.24 -25.56 10.62
CA ALA A 123 26.39 -24.42 9.74
C ALA A 123 26.00 -24.75 8.31
N LEU A 124 26.39 -25.92 7.80
CA LEU A 124 26.04 -26.38 6.45
C LEU A 124 24.54 -26.60 6.29
N GLN A 125 23.86 -27.20 7.29
CA GLN A 125 22.40 -27.34 7.28
C GLN A 125 21.70 -25.98 7.18
N ILE A 126 22.18 -24.96 7.88
CA ILE A 126 21.60 -23.62 7.82
C ILE A 126 21.82 -22.98 6.43
N VAL A 127 23.07 -23.07 5.91
CA VAL A 127 23.42 -22.47 4.60
C VAL A 127 22.64 -23.14 3.49
N GLU A 128 22.53 -24.48 3.52
CA GLU A 128 21.81 -25.26 2.51
C GLU A 128 20.31 -24.97 2.52
N GLN A 129 19.71 -24.63 3.64
CA GLN A 129 18.33 -24.17 3.71
C GLN A 129 18.11 -22.77 3.10
N ILE A 130 19.14 -21.93 3.06
CA ILE A 130 19.03 -20.54 2.57
C ILE A 130 19.27 -20.46 1.06
N LEU A 131 20.35 -21.05 0.56
CA LEU A 131 20.85 -20.84 -0.80
C LEU A 131 19.84 -21.14 -1.92
N PRO A 132 19.03 -22.21 -1.87
CA PRO A 132 18.11 -22.56 -2.96
C PRO A 132 17.02 -21.52 -3.24
N TYR A 133 16.69 -20.65 -2.27
CA TYR A 133 15.69 -19.60 -2.45
C TYR A 133 16.18 -18.39 -3.24
N PHE A 134 17.51 -18.28 -3.44
CA PHE A 134 18.13 -17.14 -4.13
C PHE A 134 18.60 -17.52 -5.54
N GLN A 135 17.69 -17.48 -6.52
CA GLN A 135 17.97 -17.78 -7.94
C GLN A 135 17.57 -16.63 -8.88
N PRO A 136 18.35 -15.62 -9.08
CA PRO A 136 19.39 -15.04 -8.22
C PRO A 136 18.80 -14.19 -7.09
N SER A 137 17.47 -13.93 -7.07
CA SER A 137 16.82 -13.06 -6.11
C SER A 137 15.58 -13.68 -5.49
N PHE A 138 15.33 -13.30 -4.24
CA PHE A 138 14.09 -13.55 -3.53
C PHE A 138 13.29 -12.27 -3.43
N ASN A 139 12.01 -12.28 -3.82
CA ASN A 139 11.17 -11.09 -3.83
C ASN A 139 10.33 -10.97 -2.54
N LEU A 140 10.45 -9.84 -1.87
CA LEU A 140 9.63 -9.48 -0.72
C LEU A 140 8.67 -8.36 -1.07
N THR A 141 7.37 -8.59 -0.89
CA THR A 141 6.37 -7.52 -1.00
C THR A 141 6.26 -6.75 0.31
N VAL A 142 6.58 -5.46 0.27
CA VAL A 142 6.54 -4.57 1.44
C VAL A 142 5.66 -3.37 1.15
N ASN A 143 4.77 -3.02 2.10
CA ASN A 143 4.04 -1.75 2.04
C ASN A 143 4.98 -0.62 2.48
N LEU A 144 5.57 0.07 1.51
CA LEU A 144 6.59 1.09 1.77
C LEU A 144 5.98 2.37 2.34
N VAL A 145 4.82 2.81 1.82
CA VAL A 145 4.21 4.09 2.18
C VAL A 145 2.73 3.88 2.49
N GLU A 146 2.37 3.83 3.76
CA GLU A 146 0.99 3.60 4.23
C GLU A 146 -0.02 4.64 3.74
N PRO A 147 0.27 5.96 3.78
CA PRO A 147 -0.69 6.98 3.36
C PRO A 147 -1.18 6.89 1.91
N ILE A 148 -0.46 6.14 1.07
CA ILE A 148 -0.83 5.90 -0.33
C ILE A 148 -1.03 4.42 -0.64
N ASN A 149 -0.92 3.55 0.38
CA ASN A 149 -1.01 2.09 0.28
C ASN A 149 -0.13 1.50 -0.84
N GLU A 150 1.08 2.04 -0.98
CA GLU A 150 1.99 1.65 -2.05
C GLU A 150 2.79 0.41 -1.65
N LYS A 151 2.41 -0.73 -2.20
CA LYS A 151 3.13 -2.00 -2.06
C LYS A 151 4.14 -2.14 -3.18
N LYS A 152 5.38 -2.48 -2.84
CA LYS A 152 6.44 -2.75 -3.80
C LYS A 152 7.12 -4.07 -3.50
N ASP A 153 7.46 -4.77 -4.58
CA ASP A 153 8.31 -5.93 -4.50
C ASP A 153 9.76 -5.49 -4.43
N ILE A 154 10.42 -5.90 -3.36
CA ILE A 154 11.84 -5.65 -3.11
C ILE A 154 12.60 -6.93 -3.41
N PRO A 155 13.30 -7.01 -4.54
CA PRO A 155 14.17 -8.14 -4.81
C PRO A 155 15.40 -8.07 -3.91
N ILE A 156 15.68 -9.16 -3.21
CA ILE A 156 16.87 -9.37 -2.39
C ILE A 156 17.76 -10.32 -3.17
N VAL A 157 18.92 -9.86 -3.56
CA VAL A 157 19.93 -10.61 -4.31
C VAL A 157 21.01 -11.10 -3.36
N LEU A 158 21.40 -12.36 -3.45
CA LEU A 158 22.57 -12.88 -2.75
C LEU A 158 23.82 -12.55 -3.58
N ASP A 159 24.71 -11.73 -3.04
CA ASP A 159 25.94 -11.29 -3.71
C ASP A 159 27.09 -12.28 -3.53
N GLY A 160 27.14 -12.93 -2.37
CA GLY A 160 28.20 -13.91 -2.10
C GLY A 160 28.16 -14.49 -0.70
N VAL A 161 28.89 -15.58 -0.52
CA VAL A 161 29.06 -16.27 0.75
C VAL A 161 30.57 -16.38 1.04
N THR A 162 30.95 -15.95 2.23
CA THR A 162 32.32 -16.12 2.73
C THR A 162 32.33 -16.97 3.98
N PHE A 163 33.38 -17.75 4.15
CA PHE A 163 33.56 -18.65 5.27
C PHE A 163 34.83 -18.29 6.02
N THR A 164 34.76 -18.23 7.33
CA THR A 164 35.90 -18.00 8.23
C THR A 164 35.87 -19.02 9.36
N ASP A 165 36.98 -19.74 9.51
CA ASP A 165 37.20 -20.69 10.62
C ASP A 165 38.19 -20.04 11.58
N ASP A 166 37.76 -19.76 12.80
CA ASP A 166 38.58 -19.08 13.81
C ASP A 166 38.97 -20.04 14.93
N TYR A 167 40.28 -20.19 15.11
CA TYR A 167 40.91 -21.02 16.13
C TYR A 167 41.58 -20.13 17.17
N GLU A 168 41.44 -20.45 18.44
CA GLU A 168 42.10 -19.72 19.53
C GLU A 168 43.31 -20.46 20.07
N GLY A 169 44.49 -19.85 19.89
CA GLY A 169 45.77 -20.22 20.54
C GLY A 169 46.39 -21.54 20.10
N ASP A 170 45.74 -22.64 20.32
CA ASP A 170 46.15 -23.98 19.87
C ASP A 170 45.18 -24.49 18.81
N TYR A 171 45.72 -25.17 17.76
CA TYR A 171 44.94 -25.81 16.68
C TYR A 171 43.95 -26.88 17.17
N THR A 172 43.95 -27.16 18.46
CA THR A 172 43.05 -28.16 19.10
C THR A 172 41.71 -27.61 19.54
N THR A 173 41.60 -26.28 19.72
CA THR A 173 40.40 -25.66 20.25
C THR A 173 39.76 -24.75 19.22
N ARG A 174 38.78 -25.25 18.50
CA ARG A 174 37.95 -24.43 17.58
C ARG A 174 37.09 -23.49 18.41
N ARG A 175 37.18 -22.19 18.11
CA ARG A 175 36.40 -21.15 18.77
C ARG A 175 35.04 -20.98 18.15
N SER A 176 34.99 -20.70 16.86
CA SER A 176 33.74 -20.55 16.11
C SER A 176 33.93 -20.65 14.62
N LEU A 177 32.94 -21.19 13.95
CA LEU A 177 32.77 -21.17 12.50
C LEU A 177 31.82 -20.02 12.15
N VAL A 178 32.20 -19.17 11.21
CA VAL A 178 31.39 -18.05 10.77
C VAL A 178 31.19 -18.12 9.25
N TYR A 179 29.92 -18.24 8.83
CA TYR A 179 29.53 -18.01 7.45
C TYR A 179 28.90 -16.62 7.35
N THR A 180 29.39 -15.80 6.45
CA THR A 180 28.88 -14.45 6.15
C THR A 180 28.28 -14.45 4.76
N LEU A 181 26.96 -14.24 4.70
CA LEU A 181 26.21 -14.11 3.47
C LEU A 181 25.93 -12.61 3.25
N ARG A 182 26.28 -12.12 2.07
CA ARG A 182 26.04 -10.72 1.69
C ARG A 182 24.88 -10.62 0.73
N PHE A 183 24.00 -9.67 1.02
CA PHE A 183 22.78 -9.46 0.23
C PHE A 183 22.62 -7.99 -0.15
N THR A 184 22.05 -7.78 -1.32
CA THR A 184 21.61 -6.47 -1.81
C THR A 184 20.10 -6.46 -1.99
N ALA A 185 19.39 -5.66 -1.19
CA ALA A 185 17.96 -5.40 -1.33
C ALA A 185 17.71 -4.14 -2.17
N LYS A 186 17.03 -4.29 -3.31
CA LYS A 186 16.76 -3.21 -4.26
C LYS A 186 15.48 -2.48 -3.87
N THR A 187 15.60 -1.47 -3.02
CA THR A 187 14.47 -0.70 -2.48
C THR A 187 14.24 0.62 -3.19
N TYR A 188 13.17 1.31 -2.79
CA TYR A 188 12.78 2.63 -3.28
C TYR A 188 12.50 3.57 -2.12
N LEU A 189 13.04 4.78 -2.18
CA LEU A 189 12.79 5.83 -1.21
C LEU A 189 11.79 6.84 -1.77
N PHE A 190 10.71 7.05 -1.07
CA PHE A 190 9.67 8.02 -1.42
C PHE A 190 9.93 9.35 -0.71
N GLY A 191 9.68 10.43 -1.43
CA GLY A 191 9.67 11.79 -0.88
C GLY A 191 8.40 12.06 -0.04
N PRO A 192 8.21 13.32 0.40
CA PRO A 192 7.01 13.70 1.13
C PRO A 192 5.77 13.51 0.26
N VAL A 193 4.73 12.92 0.86
CA VAL A 193 3.42 12.78 0.23
C VAL A 193 2.62 14.06 0.51
N PRO A 194 2.09 14.75 -0.52
CA PRO A 194 1.28 15.93 -0.29
C PRO A 194 0.01 15.56 0.49
N THR A 195 -0.34 16.42 1.45
CA THR A 195 -1.55 16.27 2.27
C THR A 195 -2.81 16.68 1.53
N SER A 196 -2.68 17.55 0.53
CA SER A 196 -3.78 17.95 -0.34
C SER A 196 -3.88 17.03 -1.56
N SER A 197 -5.08 16.61 -1.89
CA SER A 197 -5.37 16.05 -3.21
C SER A 197 -4.98 17.10 -4.27
N SER A 198 -4.44 16.67 -5.41
CA SER A 198 -4.25 17.58 -6.54
C SER A 198 -5.61 18.19 -6.86
N GLY A 199 -5.68 19.52 -6.88
CA GLY A 199 -6.95 20.20 -7.15
C GLY A 199 -7.54 19.74 -8.48
N VAL A 200 -8.75 19.22 -8.41
CA VAL A 200 -9.55 18.90 -9.60
C VAL A 200 -10.01 20.23 -10.19
N ILE A 201 -10.03 20.34 -11.52
CA ILE A 201 -10.62 21.49 -12.20
C ILE A 201 -12.13 21.47 -11.89
N LYS A 202 -12.59 22.40 -11.07
CA LYS A 202 -13.98 22.46 -10.60
C LYS A 202 -14.89 23.26 -11.56
N ARG A 203 -14.32 24.13 -12.38
CA ARG A 203 -15.06 24.94 -13.36
C ARG A 203 -14.12 25.39 -14.48
N VAL A 204 -14.62 25.36 -15.69
CA VAL A 204 -13.99 26.01 -16.86
C VAL A 204 -14.95 27.11 -17.32
N THR A 205 -14.45 28.34 -17.44
CA THR A 205 -15.23 29.46 -17.92
C THR A 205 -14.57 30.03 -19.16
N LEU A 206 -15.32 30.15 -20.24
CA LEU A 206 -14.89 30.71 -21.51
C LEU A 206 -15.72 31.99 -21.76
N ASP A 207 -15.04 33.13 -21.88
CA ASP A 207 -15.68 34.42 -22.18
C ASP A 207 -15.40 34.81 -23.65
N TYR A 208 -16.46 34.92 -24.42
CA TYR A 208 -16.41 35.42 -25.80
C TYR A 208 -16.85 36.86 -25.81
N MET A 209 -15.94 37.79 -26.11
CA MET A 209 -16.20 39.24 -26.11
C MET A 209 -16.19 39.83 -27.48
N SER A 210 -17.12 40.76 -27.74
CA SER A 210 -17.12 41.57 -28.93
C SER A 210 -16.32 42.86 -28.70
N GLY A 211 -15.08 42.90 -29.19
CA GLY A 211 -14.18 44.06 -29.10
C GLY A 211 -13.22 44.03 -27.89
N VAL A 212 -12.04 44.60 -28.10
CA VAL A 212 -10.99 44.60 -27.07
C VAL A 212 -11.13 45.77 -26.10
N ASP A 213 -11.61 46.92 -26.61
CA ASP A 213 -11.63 48.18 -25.84
C ASP A 213 -13.00 48.54 -25.22
N THR A 214 -14.07 48.03 -25.79
CA THR A 214 -15.42 48.22 -25.26
C THR A 214 -16.19 46.92 -25.35
N LYS A 215 -16.45 46.35 -24.19
CA LYS A 215 -17.25 45.12 -24.01
C LYS A 215 -18.72 45.43 -24.22
N LYS A 216 -19.22 45.48 -25.47
CA LYS A 216 -20.64 45.69 -25.73
C LYS A 216 -21.45 44.41 -25.58
N ARG A 217 -20.90 43.26 -25.95
CA ARG A 217 -21.55 41.96 -25.81
C ARG A 217 -20.52 40.93 -25.37
N GLU A 218 -20.91 40.11 -24.42
CA GLU A 218 -20.13 39.01 -23.90
C GLU A 218 -21.03 37.78 -23.79
N VAL A 219 -20.51 36.64 -24.24
CA VAL A 219 -21.13 35.35 -24.01
C VAL A 219 -20.19 34.56 -23.12
N ARG A 220 -20.66 34.20 -21.95
CA ARG A 220 -19.94 33.37 -21.00
C ARG A 220 -20.48 31.96 -21.08
N TYR A 221 -19.61 31.02 -21.38
CA TYR A 221 -19.89 29.59 -21.31
C TYR A 221 -19.12 28.99 -20.14
N SER A 222 -19.83 28.49 -19.15
CA SER A 222 -19.23 27.81 -18.01
C SER A 222 -19.60 26.34 -18.00
N VAL A 223 -18.60 25.48 -17.77
CA VAL A 223 -18.76 24.04 -17.64
C VAL A 223 -18.27 23.65 -16.26
N THR A 224 -19.13 22.99 -15.51
CA THR A 224 -18.82 22.47 -14.19
C THR A 224 -19.03 20.96 -14.19
N PRO A 225 -18.03 20.14 -13.87
CA PRO A 225 -18.25 18.71 -13.68
C PRO A 225 -19.15 18.50 -12.45
N ARG A 226 -20.12 17.62 -12.59
CA ARG A 226 -21.05 17.23 -11.53
C ARG A 226 -21.00 15.72 -11.34
N ALA A 227 -20.91 15.28 -10.08
CA ALA A 227 -21.05 13.88 -9.77
C ALA A 227 -22.46 13.40 -10.13
N LEU A 228 -22.57 12.39 -11.01
CA LEU A 228 -23.82 11.74 -11.35
C LEU A 228 -24.16 10.67 -10.31
N LYS A 229 -23.12 10.10 -9.69
CA LYS A 229 -23.19 9.08 -8.66
C LYS A 229 -22.09 9.40 -7.66
N ASP A 230 -22.50 9.69 -6.46
CA ASP A 230 -21.59 9.82 -5.34
C ASP A 230 -21.34 8.41 -4.78
N TYR A 231 -20.12 7.94 -4.94
CA TYR A 231 -19.65 6.67 -4.40
C TYR A 231 -18.83 6.90 -3.13
N ASP A 232 -19.22 7.82 -2.29
CA ASP A 232 -18.63 7.95 -0.98
C ASP A 232 -18.65 6.58 -0.29
N ASN A 233 -17.48 6.11 0.10
CA ASN A 233 -17.29 4.80 0.71
C ASN A 233 -17.92 4.67 2.10
N ASP A 234 -18.64 5.69 2.56
CA ASP A 234 -19.37 5.66 3.81
C ASP A 234 -20.68 4.92 3.62
N ALA A 235 -20.67 3.65 4.02
CA ALA A 235 -21.87 2.85 4.01
C ALA A 235 -22.96 3.53 4.87
N THR A 236 -24.06 3.91 4.24
CA THR A 236 -25.24 4.45 4.94
C THR A 236 -25.79 3.42 5.93
N THR A 237 -25.80 2.15 5.52
CA THR A 237 -26.21 1.00 6.33
C THR A 237 -25.63 -0.30 5.74
N THR A 238 -26.01 -1.44 6.30
CA THR A 238 -25.63 -2.76 5.78
C THR A 238 -26.87 -3.61 5.50
N LEU A 239 -26.73 -4.58 4.61
CA LEU A 239 -27.77 -5.54 4.30
C LEU A 239 -27.97 -6.49 5.50
N ALA A 240 -29.20 -6.66 5.97
CA ALA A 240 -29.52 -7.49 7.13
C ALA A 240 -29.68 -8.98 6.80
N SER A 241 -29.98 -9.31 5.54
CA SER A 241 -30.17 -10.69 5.06
C SER A 241 -29.71 -10.83 3.63
N ASP A 242 -29.37 -12.06 3.23
CA ASP A 242 -29.02 -12.36 1.83
C ASP A 242 -30.18 -12.03 0.90
N VAL A 243 -29.84 -11.55 -0.28
CA VAL A 243 -30.79 -11.16 -1.34
C VAL A 243 -30.36 -11.84 -2.64
N ASP A 244 -31.29 -12.52 -3.30
CA ASP A 244 -31.08 -13.12 -4.61
C ASP A 244 -31.20 -12.08 -5.74
N GLU A 245 -30.90 -12.49 -6.97
CA GLU A 245 -30.88 -11.64 -8.17
C GLU A 245 -32.28 -11.09 -8.57
N ILE A 246 -33.35 -11.75 -8.15
CA ILE A 246 -34.73 -11.45 -8.56
C ILE A 246 -35.60 -10.86 -7.45
N SER A 247 -35.12 -10.85 -6.22
CA SER A 247 -35.89 -10.36 -5.08
C SER A 247 -36.09 -8.84 -5.19
N LYS A 248 -37.34 -8.42 -5.11
CA LYS A 248 -37.72 -6.99 -5.06
C LYS A 248 -37.75 -6.43 -3.64
N TYR A 249 -37.45 -7.26 -2.65
CA TYR A 249 -37.48 -6.89 -1.24
C TYR A 249 -36.09 -7.05 -0.66
N ILE A 250 -35.60 -6.00 -0.03
CA ILE A 250 -34.35 -6.03 0.71
C ILE A 250 -34.59 -5.58 2.13
N VAL A 251 -33.84 -6.14 3.08
CA VAL A 251 -33.89 -5.73 4.49
C VAL A 251 -32.52 -5.18 4.86
N VAL A 252 -32.52 -3.95 5.34
CA VAL A 252 -31.31 -3.25 5.77
C VAL A 252 -31.25 -3.14 7.29
N GLY A 253 -30.06 -2.94 7.85
CA GLY A 253 -29.85 -2.81 9.30
C GLY A 253 -30.52 -1.56 9.87
N ASP A 254 -30.38 -0.44 9.17
CA ASP A 254 -31.03 0.85 9.51
C ASP A 254 -31.44 1.56 8.22
N ALA A 255 -32.70 1.87 8.08
CA ALA A 255 -33.25 2.59 6.94
C ALA A 255 -33.68 4.03 7.28
N THR A 256 -33.24 4.60 8.40
CA THR A 256 -33.69 5.96 8.82
C THR A 256 -33.40 7.03 7.80
N THR A 257 -32.24 6.97 7.16
CA THR A 257 -31.80 7.91 6.13
C THR A 257 -32.30 7.61 4.72
N ILE A 258 -32.80 6.39 4.49
CA ILE A 258 -33.30 5.96 3.17
C ILE A 258 -34.79 6.28 3.07
N SER A 259 -35.20 6.97 2.03
CA SER A 259 -36.58 7.35 1.75
C SER A 259 -37.08 6.72 0.44
N SER A 260 -38.41 6.62 0.28
CA SER A 260 -39.00 6.26 -1.01
C SER A 260 -38.66 7.30 -2.06
N GLY A 261 -38.32 6.86 -3.27
CA GLY A 261 -37.88 7.74 -4.35
C GLY A 261 -36.37 7.96 -4.40
N THR A 262 -35.62 7.43 -3.45
CA THR A 262 -34.15 7.52 -3.46
C THR A 262 -33.52 6.34 -4.20
N ARG A 263 -32.29 6.50 -4.56
CA ARG A 263 -31.46 5.45 -5.17
C ARG A 263 -30.46 4.95 -4.14
N ILE A 264 -30.25 3.66 -4.12
CA ILE A 264 -29.24 3.00 -3.31
C ILE A 264 -28.35 2.14 -4.20
N TYR A 265 -27.18 1.85 -3.72
CA TYR A 265 -26.25 1.04 -4.42
C TYR A 265 -25.61 0.00 -3.48
N ILE A 266 -25.48 -1.24 -3.96
CA ILE A 266 -24.89 -2.36 -3.24
C ILE A 266 -23.90 -3.05 -4.19
N ASN A 267 -22.62 -3.07 -3.85
CA ASN A 267 -21.52 -3.52 -4.72
C ASN A 267 -21.52 -2.79 -6.08
N SER A 268 -21.97 -3.44 -7.16
CA SER A 268 -22.05 -2.91 -8.51
C SER A 268 -23.49 -2.61 -8.98
N GLU A 269 -24.48 -2.97 -8.20
CA GLU A 269 -25.90 -2.82 -8.57
C GLU A 269 -26.50 -1.56 -7.98
N GLN A 270 -27.16 -0.78 -8.82
CA GLN A 270 -28.07 0.30 -8.40
C GLN A 270 -29.49 -0.20 -8.29
N MET A 271 -30.17 0.29 -7.27
CA MET A 271 -31.57 0.00 -7.02
C MET A 271 -32.33 1.28 -6.74
N TYR A 272 -33.54 1.39 -7.28
CA TYR A 272 -34.46 2.49 -6.96
C TYR A 272 -35.43 2.06 -5.88
N VAL A 273 -35.55 2.82 -4.79
CA VAL A 273 -36.43 2.53 -3.67
C VAL A 273 -37.84 3.00 -4.00
N GLU A 274 -38.76 2.08 -4.31
CA GLU A 274 -40.15 2.39 -4.59
C GLU A 274 -40.93 2.73 -3.30
N SER A 275 -40.75 1.90 -2.27
CA SER A 275 -41.41 2.11 -0.99
C SER A 275 -40.61 1.55 0.17
N LYS A 276 -40.92 1.99 1.37
CA LYS A 276 -40.25 1.63 2.62
C LYS A 276 -41.28 1.26 3.68
N ASP A 277 -41.03 0.17 4.38
CA ASP A 277 -41.79 -0.26 5.57
C ASP A 277 -40.78 -0.67 6.67
N GLY A 278 -40.52 0.24 7.60
CA GLY A 278 -39.46 0.09 8.58
C GLY A 278 -38.09 -0.07 7.90
N ASN A 279 -37.40 -1.18 8.17
CA ASN A 279 -36.11 -1.53 7.57
C ASN A 279 -36.25 -2.37 6.29
N LYS A 280 -37.47 -2.65 5.85
CA LYS A 280 -37.73 -3.37 4.61
C LYS A 280 -37.99 -2.38 3.47
N LEU A 281 -37.22 -2.49 2.41
CA LEU A 281 -37.30 -1.66 1.22
C LEU A 281 -37.85 -2.48 0.06
N VAL A 282 -38.75 -1.90 -0.71
CA VAL A 282 -39.21 -2.42 -2.00
C VAL A 282 -38.41 -1.69 -3.07
N VAL A 283 -37.69 -2.42 -3.89
CA VAL A 283 -36.74 -1.85 -4.84
C VAL A 283 -36.96 -2.33 -6.27
N VAL A 284 -36.67 -1.46 -7.22
CA VAL A 284 -36.45 -1.84 -8.63
C VAL A 284 -34.99 -2.18 -8.78
N ARG A 285 -34.75 -3.43 -9.15
CA ARG A 285 -33.40 -3.98 -9.36
C ARG A 285 -32.80 -3.54 -10.68
N GLY A 286 -31.47 -3.56 -10.77
CA GLY A 286 -30.74 -3.24 -12.01
C GLY A 286 -31.06 -1.84 -12.54
N TYR A 287 -31.29 -0.87 -11.68
CA TYR A 287 -31.65 0.49 -12.07
C TYR A 287 -30.54 1.14 -12.89
N GLU A 288 -30.91 2.02 -13.83
CA GLU A 288 -29.98 2.69 -14.78
C GLU A 288 -29.06 1.74 -15.57
N GLY A 289 -29.53 0.51 -15.83
CA GLY A 289 -28.80 -0.45 -16.67
C GLY A 289 -27.67 -1.20 -15.97
N THR A 290 -27.60 -1.14 -14.65
CA THR A 290 -26.68 -1.98 -13.89
C THR A 290 -27.20 -3.43 -13.85
N PRO A 291 -26.31 -4.47 -13.80
CA PRO A 291 -26.75 -5.84 -13.68
C PRO A 291 -27.36 -6.11 -12.31
N SER A 292 -28.47 -6.89 -12.26
CA SER A 292 -28.97 -7.43 -11.00
C SER A 292 -28.08 -8.57 -10.54
N GLU A 293 -27.62 -8.51 -9.29
CA GLU A 293 -26.72 -9.50 -8.69
C GLU A 293 -27.24 -9.97 -7.33
N GLY A 294 -26.80 -11.16 -6.89
CA GLY A 294 -27.04 -11.62 -5.52
C GLY A 294 -26.13 -10.90 -4.53
N HIS A 295 -26.67 -10.48 -3.39
CA HIS A 295 -25.93 -9.79 -2.35
C HIS A 295 -26.00 -10.54 -1.02
N VAL A 296 -24.87 -10.65 -0.32
CA VAL A 296 -24.80 -11.32 0.97
C VAL A 296 -25.11 -10.36 2.14
N SER A 297 -25.64 -10.91 3.21
CA SER A 297 -25.82 -10.18 4.47
C SER A 297 -24.52 -9.50 4.92
N GLY A 298 -24.59 -8.28 5.39
CA GLY A 298 -23.44 -7.46 5.77
C GLY A 298 -22.84 -6.64 4.64
N SER A 299 -23.29 -6.80 3.39
CA SER A 299 -22.87 -5.92 2.28
C SER A 299 -23.23 -4.47 2.57
N SER A 300 -22.35 -3.55 2.24
CA SER A 300 -22.58 -2.11 2.39
C SER A 300 -23.70 -1.65 1.47
N VAL A 301 -24.63 -0.88 2.03
CA VAL A 301 -25.73 -0.23 1.31
C VAL A 301 -25.48 1.27 1.37
N ASN A 302 -25.21 1.86 0.23
CA ASN A 302 -24.90 3.29 0.11
C ASN A 302 -26.11 4.01 -0.49
N LEU A 303 -26.46 5.16 0.09
CA LEU A 303 -27.48 6.05 -0.44
C LEU A 303 -26.82 6.92 -1.52
N ILE A 304 -27.42 6.98 -2.71
CA ILE A 304 -27.00 7.90 -3.74
C ILE A 304 -27.72 9.21 -3.52
N THR A 305 -27.02 10.21 -3.01
CA THR A 305 -27.52 11.56 -2.82
C THR A 305 -27.08 12.45 -3.97
N GLU A 306 -28.03 13.11 -4.65
CA GLU A 306 -27.72 14.11 -5.69
C GLU A 306 -27.50 15.49 -5.10
N ALA A 307 -27.72 15.68 -3.79
CA ALA A 307 -28.07 16.99 -3.30
C ALA A 307 -26.94 17.80 -2.67
N ASP A 308 -25.94 17.20 -2.08
CA ASP A 308 -25.09 17.98 -1.20
C ASP A 308 -23.63 18.11 -1.63
N ASP A 309 -23.16 17.33 -2.59
CA ASP A 309 -21.81 17.48 -3.08
C ASP A 309 -21.75 17.44 -4.61
N ASP A 310 -21.89 18.62 -5.23
CA ASP A 310 -21.59 18.81 -6.67
C ASP A 310 -20.10 18.58 -7.00
N LEU A 311 -19.32 18.15 -6.02
CA LEU A 311 -17.87 17.95 -6.13
C LEU A 311 -17.58 16.52 -6.56
N VAL A 312 -17.08 16.37 -7.77
CA VAL A 312 -16.58 15.08 -8.26
C VAL A 312 -15.37 14.63 -7.42
N SER A 313 -15.49 13.47 -6.79
CA SER A 313 -14.42 12.77 -6.10
C SER A 313 -13.74 11.74 -7.01
N PHE A 314 -12.60 11.22 -6.55
CA PHE A 314 -11.89 10.20 -7.33
C PHE A 314 -12.68 8.88 -7.33
N GLY A 315 -13.07 8.43 -8.51
CA GLY A 315 -13.82 7.18 -8.70
C GLY A 315 -15.31 7.41 -9.00
N ASP A 316 -15.82 8.63 -8.85
CA ASP A 316 -17.20 8.96 -9.17
C ASP A 316 -17.47 8.89 -10.67
N ASP A 317 -18.68 8.49 -11.01
CA ASP A 317 -19.24 8.71 -12.33
C ASP A 317 -19.73 10.15 -12.43
N PHE A 318 -19.32 10.88 -13.46
CA PHE A 318 -19.61 12.30 -13.57
C PHE A 318 -20.14 12.70 -14.94
N GLY A 319 -21.00 13.70 -14.92
CA GLY A 319 -21.44 14.43 -16.08
C GLY A 319 -20.97 15.88 -16.02
N PHE A 320 -21.47 16.67 -16.95
CA PHE A 320 -21.17 18.10 -17.02
C PHE A 320 -22.47 18.89 -16.97
N ASN A 321 -22.49 19.91 -16.10
CA ASN A 321 -23.48 20.99 -16.18
C ASN A 321 -22.86 22.11 -17.00
N ASP A 322 -23.54 22.53 -18.03
CA ASP A 322 -23.14 23.67 -18.84
C ASP A 322 -24.15 24.80 -18.71
N GLU A 323 -23.63 26.01 -18.65
CA GLU A 323 -24.40 27.23 -18.52
C GLU A 323 -23.90 28.25 -19.53
N LEU A 324 -24.81 28.84 -20.28
CA LEU A 324 -24.54 29.87 -21.25
C LEU A 324 -25.18 31.16 -20.78
N THR A 325 -24.38 32.15 -20.42
CA THR A 325 -24.87 33.47 -19.96
C THR A 325 -24.51 34.55 -20.96
N PHE A 326 -25.46 35.39 -21.28
CA PHE A 326 -25.30 36.50 -22.24
C PHE A 326 -25.25 37.81 -21.45
N TYR A 327 -24.28 38.64 -21.79
CA TYR A 327 -24.13 39.97 -21.24
C TYR A 327 -24.17 41.03 -22.39
N GLN A 328 -24.95 42.08 -22.17
CA GLN A 328 -24.95 43.25 -22.99
C GLN A 328 -24.78 44.50 -22.14
N ASP A 329 -23.85 45.37 -22.51
CA ASP A 329 -23.52 46.57 -21.75
C ASP A 329 -23.34 46.31 -20.25
N PHE A 330 -22.64 45.22 -19.91
CA PHE A 330 -22.37 44.72 -18.56
C PHE A 330 -23.62 44.24 -17.77
N ARG A 331 -24.72 44.01 -18.45
CA ARG A 331 -25.93 43.45 -17.85
C ARG A 331 -26.25 42.11 -18.45
N GLU A 332 -26.64 41.18 -17.61
CA GLU A 332 -27.14 39.88 -18.08
C GLU A 332 -28.43 40.06 -18.89
N TYR A 333 -28.57 39.41 -20.03
CA TYR A 333 -29.79 39.43 -20.81
C TYR A 333 -30.07 38.01 -21.37
N SER A 334 -31.38 37.75 -21.62
CA SER A 334 -31.82 36.52 -22.28
C SER A 334 -32.09 36.84 -23.78
N PRO A 335 -31.41 36.10 -24.69
CA PRO A 335 -31.61 36.33 -26.12
C PRO A 335 -33.04 36.07 -26.63
N SER A 336 -33.85 35.34 -25.85
CA SER A 336 -35.25 35.06 -26.17
C SER A 336 -36.18 36.27 -26.03
N GLN A 337 -35.73 37.35 -25.38
CA GLN A 337 -36.51 38.57 -25.20
C GLN A 337 -36.25 39.66 -26.27
N ASN A 338 -35.28 39.45 -27.15
CA ASN A 338 -34.94 40.39 -28.23
C ASN A 338 -35.29 39.80 -29.59
N SER A 339 -36.58 39.69 -29.87
CA SER A 339 -37.07 39.35 -31.21
C SER A 339 -37.07 40.54 -32.20
N ASP A 340 -36.54 41.70 -31.79
CA ASP A 340 -36.48 42.93 -32.62
C ASP A 340 -35.03 43.41 -32.81
N LEU A 341 -34.23 42.60 -33.55
CA LEU A 341 -32.99 43.07 -34.20
C LEU A 341 -32.84 42.38 -35.55
#